data_bb1549e698b893e76f392bad6ecf2415
#
_entry.id   bb1549e698b893e76f392bad6ecf2415
#
_cell.length_a   1.000
_cell.length_b   1.000
_cell.length_c   1.000
_cell.angle_alpha   90.00
_cell.angle_beta   90.00
_cell.angle_gamma   90.00
#
_symmetry.space_group_name_H-M   'P 1'
#
loop_
_entity.id
_entity.type
_entity.pdbx_description
1 polymer ?
#
loop_
_entity_poly.entity_id
_entity_poly.type
_entity_poly.pdbx_seq_one_letter_code
_entity_poly.pdbx_strand_id
1 'polypeptide(L)'
;LAKQIGKEKEVSFITNEAMNGRLDFKKALTNRVAIFKGNSIDILETLKKNVNINDGAKELVKTMNLNGSITVLVSGGFTFMTEYLKDKLNFTYTHANTLQIVKKETKKFEITGKVEGTILDKKAKLEYLNDYVKKYKLHHKDTICVGDGANDIEMIKHAGIGVSYCGKSALNKVADIHFNNTNLLGLLYAQGYSDNDIVK
;
A
#
# COMPACT_ATOMS: atom_id res chain seq x y z
N LEU A 1 6.94 -9.35 8.94
CA LEU A 1 6.60 -9.61 10.35
C LEU A 1 6.56 -11.12 10.64
N ALA A 2 5.70 -11.88 9.99
CA ALA A 2 5.50 -13.31 10.27
C ALA A 2 6.79 -14.13 10.27
N LYS A 3 7.66 -13.92 9.29
CA LYS A 3 8.96 -14.60 9.17
C LYS A 3 9.87 -14.34 10.38
N GLN A 4 9.88 -13.10 10.89
CA GLN A 4 10.74 -12.72 12.02
C GLN A 4 10.35 -13.38 13.34
N ILE A 5 9.07 -13.75 13.51
CA ILE A 5 8.56 -14.42 14.71
C ILE A 5 8.28 -15.93 14.49
N GLY A 6 8.74 -16.50 13.36
CA GLY A 6 8.54 -17.91 13.05
C GLY A 6 7.10 -18.34 12.75
N LYS A 7 6.22 -17.39 12.37
CA LYS A 7 4.78 -17.58 12.12
C LYS A 7 4.39 -17.46 10.64
N GLU A 8 5.34 -17.63 9.75
CA GLU A 8 5.13 -17.47 8.31
C GLU A 8 4.05 -18.40 7.75
N LYS A 9 4.08 -19.68 8.13
CA LYS A 9 3.11 -20.69 7.68
C LYS A 9 1.69 -20.34 8.10
N GLU A 10 1.49 -19.91 9.35
CA GLU A 10 0.19 -19.57 9.93
C GLU A 10 -0.40 -18.32 9.22
N VAL A 11 0.41 -17.27 9.05
CA VAL A 11 -0.01 -16.05 8.36
C VAL A 11 -0.27 -16.30 6.88
N SER A 12 0.54 -17.13 6.21
CA SER A 12 0.34 -17.52 4.81
C SER A 12 -0.97 -18.29 4.63
N PHE A 13 -1.29 -19.21 5.54
CA PHE A 13 -2.56 -19.93 5.51
C PHE A 13 -3.76 -18.97 5.58
N ILE A 14 -3.80 -18.05 6.57
CA ILE A 14 -4.87 -17.05 6.71
C ILE A 14 -4.98 -16.18 5.45
N THR A 15 -3.84 -15.80 4.87
CA THR A 15 -3.81 -14.99 3.66
C THR A 15 -4.40 -15.74 2.47
N ASN A 16 -4.04 -17.01 2.29
CA ASN A 16 -4.58 -17.86 1.22
C ASN A 16 -6.08 -18.07 1.36
N GLU A 17 -6.60 -18.27 2.58
CA GLU A 17 -8.04 -18.39 2.84
C GLU A 17 -8.78 -17.11 2.43
N ALA A 18 -8.22 -15.94 2.72
CA ALA A 18 -8.79 -14.67 2.30
C ALA A 18 -8.74 -14.48 0.78
N MET A 19 -7.60 -14.83 0.14
CA MET A 19 -7.44 -14.72 -1.31
C MET A 19 -8.36 -15.65 -2.09
N ASN A 20 -8.71 -16.80 -1.51
CA ASN A 20 -9.66 -17.77 -2.08
C ASN A 20 -11.14 -17.43 -1.74
N GLY A 21 -11.40 -16.29 -1.09
CA GLY A 21 -12.75 -15.85 -0.72
C GLY A 21 -13.41 -16.63 0.41
N ARG A 22 -12.67 -17.54 1.10
CA ARG A 22 -13.17 -18.32 2.24
C ARG A 22 -13.11 -17.57 3.56
N LEU A 23 -12.35 -16.48 3.62
CA LEU A 23 -12.26 -15.62 4.78
C LEU A 23 -12.38 -14.15 4.36
N ASP A 24 -13.24 -13.40 5.07
CA ASP A 24 -13.37 -11.96 4.86
C ASP A 24 -12.07 -11.22 5.16
N PHE A 25 -11.79 -10.14 4.41
CA PHE A 25 -10.56 -9.37 4.54
C PHE A 25 -10.33 -8.84 5.96
N LYS A 26 -11.38 -8.29 6.60
CA LYS A 26 -11.26 -7.73 7.95
C LYS A 26 -10.95 -8.82 8.97
N LYS A 27 -11.63 -9.97 8.87
CA LYS A 27 -11.35 -11.15 9.70
C LYS A 27 -9.93 -11.67 9.47
N ALA A 28 -9.50 -11.76 8.21
CA ALA A 28 -8.15 -12.20 7.87
C ALA A 28 -7.07 -11.27 8.45
N LEU A 29 -7.26 -9.95 8.34
CA LEU A 29 -6.33 -8.98 8.92
C LEU A 29 -6.31 -9.09 10.43
N THR A 30 -7.47 -9.14 11.09
CA THR A 30 -7.58 -9.27 12.55
C THR A 30 -6.88 -10.54 13.05
N ASN A 31 -7.12 -11.68 12.41
CA ASN A 31 -6.47 -12.95 12.77
C ASN A 31 -4.95 -12.89 12.60
N ARG A 32 -4.46 -12.30 11.49
CA ARG A 32 -3.02 -12.11 11.26
C ARG A 32 -2.38 -11.19 12.30
N VAL A 33 -3.05 -10.11 12.67
CA VAL A 33 -2.53 -9.17 13.67
C VAL A 33 -2.51 -9.78 15.06
N ALA A 34 -3.50 -10.59 15.40
CA ALA A 34 -3.56 -11.31 16.69
C ALA A 34 -2.31 -12.20 16.94
N ILE A 35 -1.73 -12.76 15.88
CA ILE A 35 -0.51 -13.58 15.95
C ILE A 35 0.71 -12.77 16.47
N PHE A 36 0.70 -11.44 16.28
CA PHE A 36 1.80 -10.58 16.70
C PHE A 36 1.68 -10.08 18.13
N LYS A 37 0.64 -10.48 18.87
CA LYS A 37 0.42 -10.08 20.25
C LYS A 37 1.64 -10.39 21.15
N GLY A 38 2.05 -9.42 21.95
CA GLY A 38 3.15 -9.55 22.94
C GLY A 38 4.56 -9.38 22.34
N ASN A 39 4.69 -9.20 21.02
CA ASN A 39 5.99 -8.92 20.43
C ASN A 39 6.40 -7.46 20.66
N SER A 40 7.70 -7.23 20.89
CA SER A 40 8.26 -5.89 20.95
C SER A 40 8.11 -5.15 19.62
N ILE A 41 7.90 -3.83 19.67
CA ILE A 41 7.90 -2.98 18.48
C ILE A 41 9.25 -2.94 17.75
N ASP A 42 10.34 -3.38 18.37
CA ASP A 42 11.68 -3.41 17.75
C ASP A 42 11.72 -4.25 16.46
N ILE A 43 10.80 -5.24 16.33
CA ILE A 43 10.65 -6.03 15.10
C ILE A 43 10.24 -5.16 13.91
N LEU A 44 9.52 -4.06 14.15
CA LEU A 44 9.07 -3.12 13.10
C LEU A 44 10.26 -2.35 12.51
N GLU A 45 11.23 -1.96 13.37
CA GLU A 45 12.44 -1.26 12.92
C GLU A 45 13.33 -2.18 12.05
N THR A 46 13.41 -3.45 12.41
CA THR A 46 14.13 -4.43 11.58
C THR A 46 13.49 -4.59 10.19
N LEU A 47 12.16 -4.52 10.10
CA LEU A 47 11.46 -4.59 8.81
C LEU A 47 11.74 -3.36 7.95
N LYS A 48 11.74 -2.16 8.52
CA LYS A 48 12.06 -0.93 7.78
C LYS A 48 13.44 -1.00 7.13
N LYS A 49 14.43 -1.54 7.85
CA LYS A 49 15.80 -1.71 7.33
C LYS A 49 15.89 -2.69 6.16
N ASN A 50 15.01 -3.67 6.11
CA ASN A 50 15.04 -4.77 5.14
C ASN A 50 13.99 -4.65 4.03
N VAL A 51 13.30 -3.50 3.92
CA VAL A 51 12.32 -3.31 2.84
C VAL A 51 13.04 -3.08 1.50
N ASN A 52 12.65 -3.87 0.51
CA ASN A 52 13.06 -3.63 -0.87
C ASN A 52 12.09 -2.64 -1.52
N ILE A 53 12.64 -1.60 -2.12
CA ILE A 53 11.89 -0.63 -2.90
C ILE A 53 11.98 -1.05 -4.35
N ASN A 54 10.85 -1.08 -5.04
CA ASN A 54 10.81 -1.42 -6.46
C ASN A 54 11.60 -0.38 -7.27
N ASP A 55 12.32 -0.86 -8.28
CA ASP A 55 13.10 -0.01 -9.18
C ASP A 55 12.20 1.04 -9.86
N GLY A 56 12.71 2.26 -9.93
CA GLY A 56 12.00 3.41 -10.50
C GLY A 56 10.99 4.07 -9.54
N ALA A 57 10.75 3.54 -8.34
CA ALA A 57 9.78 4.12 -7.40
C ALA A 57 10.18 5.52 -6.92
N LYS A 58 11.47 5.73 -6.64
CA LYS A 58 11.98 7.02 -6.18
C LYS A 58 11.87 8.07 -7.28
N GLU A 59 12.30 7.72 -8.48
CA GLU A 59 12.24 8.58 -9.65
C GLU A 59 10.79 8.92 -10.01
N LEU A 60 9.90 7.93 -9.98
CA LEU A 60 8.48 8.12 -10.23
C LEU A 60 7.89 9.18 -9.29
N VAL A 61 7.99 8.96 -7.98
CA VAL A 61 7.38 9.85 -6.99
C VAL A 61 8.01 11.24 -7.03
N LYS A 62 9.35 11.31 -7.17
CA LYS A 62 10.07 12.58 -7.27
C LYS A 62 9.66 13.38 -8.51
N THR A 63 9.62 12.74 -9.68
CA THR A 63 9.23 13.39 -10.93
C THR A 63 7.78 13.88 -10.87
N MET A 64 6.85 13.04 -10.38
CA MET A 64 5.45 13.41 -10.23
C MET A 64 5.28 14.61 -9.29
N ASN A 65 5.93 14.62 -8.13
CA ASN A 65 5.85 15.73 -7.18
C ASN A 65 6.39 17.04 -7.77
N LEU A 66 7.52 16.99 -8.49
CA LEU A 66 8.10 18.19 -9.10
C LEU A 66 7.24 18.75 -10.23
N ASN A 67 6.41 17.90 -10.85
CA ASN A 67 5.41 18.35 -11.84
C ASN A 67 4.04 18.67 -11.21
N GLY A 68 3.98 18.91 -9.89
CA GLY A 68 2.80 19.38 -9.19
C GLY A 68 1.75 18.32 -8.87
N SER A 69 2.05 17.04 -9.08
CA SER A 69 1.14 15.94 -8.75
C SER A 69 1.06 15.72 -7.24
N ILE A 70 -0.11 15.34 -6.76
CA ILE A 70 -0.32 14.87 -5.39
C ILE A 70 -0.13 13.35 -5.36
N THR A 71 0.92 12.91 -4.70
CA THR A 71 1.24 11.48 -4.59
C THR A 71 0.71 10.89 -3.29
N VAL A 72 -0.07 9.80 -3.39
CA VAL A 72 -0.74 9.17 -2.25
C VAL A 72 -0.43 7.69 -2.21
N LEU A 73 0.09 7.20 -1.09
CA LEU A 73 0.35 5.78 -0.85
C LEU A 73 -0.78 5.19 0.02
N VAL A 74 -1.61 4.30 -0.56
CA VAL A 74 -2.70 3.64 0.17
C VAL A 74 -2.44 2.14 0.25
N SER A 75 -2.38 1.60 1.47
CA SER A 75 -2.00 0.21 1.71
C SER A 75 -2.95 -0.50 2.68
N GLY A 76 -3.29 -1.74 2.38
CA GLY A 76 -3.91 -2.66 3.35
C GLY A 76 -2.93 -3.17 4.42
N GLY A 77 -1.65 -2.77 4.35
CA GLY A 77 -0.62 -3.03 5.35
C GLY A 77 -0.71 -2.08 6.54
N PHE A 78 0.43 -1.63 7.08
CA PHE A 78 0.49 -0.89 8.33
C PHE A 78 1.23 0.44 8.23
N THR A 79 0.77 1.42 9.01
CA THR A 79 1.27 2.80 9.05
C THR A 79 2.76 2.89 9.33
N PHE A 80 3.33 2.03 10.19
CA PHE A 80 4.76 2.04 10.47
C PHE A 80 5.64 1.89 9.21
N MET A 81 5.16 1.13 8.21
CA MET A 81 5.88 0.94 6.95
C MET A 81 5.54 2.03 5.95
N THR A 82 4.25 2.41 5.83
CA THR A 82 3.86 3.43 4.85
C THR A 82 4.38 4.82 5.22
N GLU A 83 4.45 5.18 6.51
CA GLU A 83 5.10 6.41 6.96
C GLU A 83 6.61 6.40 6.65
N TYR A 84 7.29 5.29 6.94
CA TYR A 84 8.69 5.14 6.57
C TYR A 84 8.93 5.31 5.05
N LEU A 85 8.07 4.70 4.21
CA LEU A 85 8.17 4.83 2.76
C LEU A 85 7.76 6.22 2.27
N LYS A 86 6.78 6.86 2.92
CA LYS A 86 6.41 8.25 2.64
C LYS A 86 7.62 9.17 2.80
N ASP A 87 8.31 9.09 3.92
CA ASP A 87 9.48 9.93 4.18
C ASP A 87 10.63 9.60 3.23
N LYS A 88 10.87 8.31 2.97
CA LYS A 88 11.98 7.85 2.11
C LYS A 88 11.78 8.18 0.63
N LEU A 89 10.55 8.15 0.13
CA LEU A 89 10.20 8.38 -1.26
C LEU A 89 9.53 9.75 -1.50
N ASN A 90 9.27 10.49 -0.42
CA ASN A 90 8.63 11.81 -0.46
C ASN A 90 7.19 11.78 -1.00
N PHE A 91 6.38 10.77 -0.62
CA PHE A 91 4.95 10.82 -0.91
C PHE A 91 4.28 11.99 -0.17
N THR A 92 3.31 12.63 -0.81
CA THR A 92 2.54 13.72 -0.19
C THR A 92 1.68 13.20 0.97
N TYR A 93 1.02 12.05 0.78
CA TYR A 93 0.15 11.44 1.78
C TYR A 93 0.32 9.94 1.84
N THR A 94 -0.05 9.36 3.00
CA THR A 94 -0.12 7.92 3.18
C THR A 94 -1.30 7.51 4.04
N HIS A 95 -1.86 6.33 3.73
CA HIS A 95 -2.96 5.71 4.48
C HIS A 95 -2.75 4.21 4.60
N ALA A 96 -2.84 3.70 5.82
CA ALA A 96 -2.75 2.27 6.11
C ALA A 96 -3.42 1.97 7.44
N ASN A 97 -3.50 0.68 7.81
CA ASN A 97 -3.97 0.29 9.13
C ASN A 97 -2.92 0.58 10.21
N THR A 98 -3.35 0.91 11.41
CA THR A 98 -2.45 1.16 12.54
C THR A 98 -2.46 -0.01 13.50
N LEU A 99 -1.28 -0.52 13.83
CA LEU A 99 -1.13 -1.51 14.89
C LEU A 99 -1.36 -0.84 16.24
N GLN A 100 -2.21 -1.42 17.07
CA GLN A 100 -2.38 -0.96 18.44
C GLN A 100 -1.16 -1.39 19.28
N ILE A 101 -0.56 -0.42 19.95
CA ILE A 101 0.65 -0.59 20.77
C ILE A 101 0.33 -0.21 22.21
N VAL A 102 0.89 -0.93 23.15
CA VAL A 102 0.79 -0.64 24.58
C VAL A 102 2.17 -0.48 25.21
N LYS A 103 2.31 0.49 26.09
CA LYS A 103 3.50 0.66 26.95
C LYS A 103 3.35 -0.22 28.17
N LYS A 104 4.33 -1.07 28.43
CA LYS A 104 4.40 -1.92 29.64
C LYS A 104 5.06 -1.18 30.81
N GLU A 105 4.88 -1.70 31.99
CA GLU A 105 5.53 -1.18 33.22
C GLU A 105 7.06 -1.14 33.09
N THR A 106 7.64 -2.08 32.34
CA THR A 106 9.08 -2.13 31.99
C THR A 106 9.54 -1.02 31.05
N LYS A 107 8.67 -0.05 30.72
CA LYS A 107 8.87 1.01 29.70
C LYS A 107 9.07 0.51 28.28
N LYS A 108 8.94 -0.78 28.02
CA LYS A 108 8.94 -1.37 26.65
C LYS A 108 7.58 -1.24 25.99
N PHE A 109 7.56 -1.14 24.67
CA PHE A 109 6.35 -1.10 23.88
C PHE A 109 6.10 -2.44 23.22
N GLU A 110 4.85 -2.91 23.25
CA GLU A 110 4.43 -4.19 22.68
C GLU A 110 3.21 -4.03 21.77
N ILE A 111 3.12 -4.89 20.76
CA ILE A 111 1.96 -5.01 19.88
C ILE A 111 0.86 -5.74 20.65
N THR A 112 -0.34 -5.15 20.71
CA THR A 112 -1.48 -5.73 21.44
C THR A 112 -2.14 -6.89 20.72
N GLY A 113 -1.85 -7.07 19.42
CA GLY A 113 -2.54 -8.01 18.54
C GLY A 113 -3.85 -7.45 17.98
N LYS A 114 -4.05 -6.14 18.01
CA LYS A 114 -5.24 -5.45 17.49
C LYS A 114 -4.84 -4.36 16.49
N VAL A 115 -5.80 -4.01 15.64
CA VAL A 115 -5.73 -2.84 14.76
C VAL A 115 -6.42 -1.68 15.46
N GLU A 116 -5.86 -0.49 15.37
CA GLU A 116 -6.44 0.74 15.91
C GLU A 116 -7.42 1.33 14.90
N GLY A 117 -8.59 1.72 15.38
CA GLY A 117 -9.63 2.33 14.55
C GLY A 117 -10.27 1.38 13.52
N THR A 118 -10.76 1.97 12.42
CA THR A 118 -11.43 1.24 11.34
C THR A 118 -10.42 0.60 10.39
N ILE A 119 -10.60 -0.68 10.09
CA ILE A 119 -9.76 -1.41 9.13
C ILE A 119 -9.95 -0.86 7.72
N LEU A 120 -8.85 -0.45 7.10
CA LEU A 120 -8.79 -0.03 5.71
C LEU A 120 -8.96 -1.25 4.80
N ASP A 121 -10.12 -1.33 4.14
CA ASP A 121 -10.47 -2.40 3.21
C ASP A 121 -10.47 -1.91 1.74
N LYS A 122 -10.98 -2.73 0.82
CA LYS A 122 -11.08 -2.37 -0.61
C LYS A 122 -11.93 -1.13 -0.89
N LYS A 123 -12.94 -0.83 -0.05
CA LYS A 123 -13.79 0.36 -0.21
C LYS A 123 -13.04 1.62 0.18
N ALA A 124 -12.24 1.55 1.23
CA ALA A 124 -11.44 2.68 1.69
C ALA A 124 -10.48 3.22 0.61
N LYS A 125 -9.95 2.36 -0.28
CA LYS A 125 -9.09 2.83 -1.37
C LYS A 125 -9.84 3.75 -2.35
N LEU A 126 -11.06 3.40 -2.71
CA LEU A 126 -11.92 4.25 -3.54
C LEU A 126 -12.36 5.52 -2.79
N GLU A 127 -12.67 5.41 -1.50
CA GLU A 127 -13.03 6.56 -0.66
C GLU A 127 -11.88 7.57 -0.62
N TYR A 128 -10.64 7.14 -0.40
CA TYR A 128 -9.47 8.03 -0.46
C TYR A 128 -9.29 8.68 -1.84
N LEU A 129 -9.48 7.95 -2.94
CA LEU A 129 -9.44 8.55 -4.27
C LEU A 129 -10.47 9.69 -4.37
N ASN A 130 -11.72 9.43 -3.99
CA ASN A 130 -12.80 10.40 -4.03
C ASN A 130 -12.51 11.60 -3.11
N ASP A 131 -11.99 11.38 -1.93
CA ASP A 131 -11.64 12.43 -0.96
C ASP A 131 -10.55 13.36 -1.51
N TYR A 132 -9.51 12.80 -2.15
CA TYR A 132 -8.45 13.61 -2.76
C TYR A 132 -8.92 14.34 -4.01
N VAL A 133 -9.73 13.72 -4.87
CA VAL A 133 -10.39 14.39 -6.01
C VAL A 133 -11.18 15.60 -5.52
N LYS A 134 -12.00 15.43 -4.49
CA LYS A 134 -12.77 16.52 -3.88
C LYS A 134 -11.89 17.58 -3.22
N LYS A 135 -10.91 17.16 -2.41
CA LYS A 135 -10.01 18.04 -1.65
C LYS A 135 -9.23 18.99 -2.56
N TYR A 136 -8.74 18.47 -3.69
CA TYR A 136 -7.94 19.24 -4.64
C TYR A 136 -8.74 19.79 -5.83
N LYS A 137 -10.09 19.63 -5.81
CA LYS A 137 -11.01 20.12 -6.87
C LYS A 137 -10.62 19.58 -8.26
N LEU A 138 -10.21 18.31 -8.30
CA LEU A 138 -9.85 17.59 -9.51
C LEU A 138 -11.08 16.89 -10.11
N HIS A 139 -10.93 16.37 -11.31
CA HIS A 139 -11.83 15.36 -11.88
C HIS A 139 -11.16 13.97 -11.79
N HIS A 140 -11.94 12.90 -11.77
CA HIS A 140 -11.37 11.54 -11.80
C HIS A 140 -10.45 11.34 -13.00
N LYS A 141 -10.77 11.92 -14.17
CA LYS A 141 -9.92 11.88 -15.36
C LYS A 141 -8.50 12.46 -15.16
N ASP A 142 -8.29 13.25 -14.12
CA ASP A 142 -7.00 13.85 -13.79
C ASP A 142 -6.17 12.96 -12.83
N THR A 143 -6.62 11.72 -12.59
CA THR A 143 -5.99 10.80 -11.64
C THR A 143 -5.41 9.58 -12.31
N ILE A 144 -4.32 9.06 -11.73
CA ILE A 144 -3.74 7.77 -12.05
C ILE A 144 -3.75 6.93 -10.79
N CYS A 145 -4.33 5.73 -10.87
CA CYS A 145 -4.29 4.76 -9.78
C CYS A 145 -3.54 3.51 -10.21
N VAL A 146 -2.68 3.03 -9.31
CA VAL A 146 -1.84 1.85 -9.55
C VAL A 146 -2.13 0.79 -8.49
N GLY A 147 -2.30 -0.45 -8.89
CA GLY A 147 -2.57 -1.56 -7.99
C GLY A 147 -2.06 -2.89 -8.51
N ASP A 148 -2.13 -3.93 -7.68
CA ASP A 148 -1.67 -5.29 -7.99
C ASP A 148 -2.71 -6.39 -7.70
N GLY A 149 -3.80 -6.06 -7.02
CA GLY A 149 -4.75 -7.05 -6.50
C GLY A 149 -6.22 -6.70 -6.63
N ALA A 150 -7.06 -7.66 -6.26
CA ALA A 150 -8.52 -7.51 -6.31
C ALA A 150 -9.07 -6.39 -5.41
N ASN A 151 -8.32 -6.02 -4.36
CA ASN A 151 -8.64 -4.92 -3.46
C ASN A 151 -8.47 -3.53 -4.12
N ASP A 152 -7.85 -3.45 -5.30
CA ASP A 152 -7.61 -2.22 -6.05
C ASP A 152 -8.64 -1.99 -7.16
N ILE A 153 -9.45 -3.00 -7.50
CA ILE A 153 -10.34 -3.00 -8.68
C ILE A 153 -11.25 -1.76 -8.70
N GLU A 154 -11.91 -1.45 -7.58
CA GLU A 154 -12.86 -0.34 -7.57
C GLU A 154 -12.15 1.02 -7.72
N MET A 155 -11.00 1.19 -7.07
CA MET A 155 -10.18 2.40 -7.23
C MET A 155 -9.68 2.53 -8.69
N ILE A 156 -9.18 1.45 -9.27
CA ILE A 156 -8.67 1.40 -10.65
C ILE A 156 -9.75 1.78 -11.67
N LYS A 157 -10.97 1.24 -11.51
CA LYS A 157 -12.10 1.54 -12.42
C LYS A 157 -12.58 2.98 -12.37
N HIS A 158 -12.36 3.68 -11.26
CA HIS A 158 -12.82 5.07 -11.07
C HIS A 158 -11.71 6.10 -11.34
N ALA A 159 -10.49 5.66 -11.57
CA ALA A 159 -9.39 6.54 -11.95
C ALA A 159 -9.53 7.03 -13.40
N GLY A 160 -8.88 8.14 -13.72
CA GLY A 160 -8.74 8.59 -15.10
C GLY A 160 -7.86 7.63 -15.92
N ILE A 161 -6.81 7.10 -15.29
CA ILE A 161 -6.01 6.00 -15.82
C ILE A 161 -5.83 4.97 -14.70
N GLY A 162 -6.38 3.79 -14.91
CA GLY A 162 -6.21 2.65 -14.00
C GLY A 162 -5.09 1.74 -14.46
N VAL A 163 -4.08 1.53 -13.61
CA VAL A 163 -2.89 0.73 -13.96
C VAL A 163 -2.77 -0.50 -13.08
N SER A 164 -2.61 -1.65 -13.71
CA SER A 164 -2.20 -2.90 -13.06
C SER A 164 -0.69 -3.08 -13.16
N TYR A 165 0.01 -3.08 -12.03
CA TYR A 165 1.46 -3.30 -11.98
C TYR A 165 1.77 -4.67 -11.37
N CYS A 166 2.30 -5.60 -12.18
CA CYS A 166 2.50 -6.99 -11.81
C CYS A 166 1.25 -7.64 -11.18
N GLY A 167 0.08 -7.21 -11.64
CA GLY A 167 -1.20 -7.50 -10.99
C GLY A 167 -1.77 -8.86 -11.34
N LYS A 168 -2.74 -9.26 -10.53
CA LYS A 168 -3.49 -10.50 -10.73
C LYS A 168 -4.44 -10.38 -11.93
N SER A 169 -4.76 -11.52 -12.54
CA SER A 169 -5.64 -11.60 -13.72
C SER A 169 -6.96 -10.84 -13.60
N ALA A 170 -7.56 -10.83 -12.39
CA ALA A 170 -8.81 -10.10 -12.15
C ALA A 170 -8.63 -8.57 -12.28
N LEU A 171 -7.49 -8.02 -11.86
CA LEU A 171 -7.18 -6.61 -12.00
C LEU A 171 -6.80 -6.25 -13.44
N ASN A 172 -6.00 -7.11 -14.12
CA ASN A 172 -5.60 -6.90 -15.49
C ASN A 172 -6.79 -6.75 -16.45
N LYS A 173 -7.93 -7.42 -16.16
CA LYS A 173 -9.15 -7.34 -16.97
C LYS A 173 -9.86 -5.99 -16.93
N VAL A 174 -9.59 -5.18 -15.92
CA VAL A 174 -10.30 -3.92 -15.67
C VAL A 174 -9.39 -2.69 -15.74
N ALA A 175 -8.08 -2.89 -15.73
CA ALA A 175 -7.11 -1.81 -15.84
C ALA A 175 -6.97 -1.35 -17.30
N ASP A 176 -6.78 -0.05 -17.51
CA ASP A 176 -6.52 0.55 -18.81
C ASP A 176 -5.13 0.17 -19.32
N ILE A 177 -4.16 0.07 -18.44
CA ILE A 177 -2.78 -0.30 -18.74
C ILE A 177 -2.33 -1.38 -17.75
N HIS A 178 -1.53 -2.34 -18.22
CA HIS A 178 -0.88 -3.31 -17.34
C HIS A 178 0.59 -3.49 -17.69
N PHE A 179 1.41 -3.44 -16.65
CA PHE A 179 2.85 -3.65 -16.71
C PHE A 179 3.24 -4.92 -15.95
N ASN A 180 3.86 -5.87 -16.65
CA ASN A 180 4.31 -7.13 -16.04
C ASN A 180 5.83 -7.28 -16.07
N ASN A 181 6.51 -6.60 -17.00
CA ASN A 181 7.93 -6.82 -17.30
C ASN A 181 8.74 -5.51 -17.33
N THR A 182 8.26 -4.45 -16.68
CA THR A 182 8.96 -3.16 -16.59
C THR A 182 9.08 -2.74 -15.11
N ASN A 183 9.96 -1.79 -14.82
CA ASN A 183 10.00 -1.13 -13.53
C ASN A 183 8.97 0.02 -13.46
N LEU A 184 8.91 0.72 -12.35
CA LEU A 184 7.92 1.78 -12.13
C LEU A 184 8.12 3.04 -13.01
N LEU A 185 9.25 3.17 -13.73
CA LEU A 185 9.43 4.23 -14.73
C LEU A 185 8.45 4.09 -15.89
N GLY A 186 7.97 2.87 -16.18
CA GLY A 186 6.92 2.65 -17.17
C GLY A 186 5.68 3.52 -16.95
N LEU A 187 5.39 3.88 -15.69
CA LEU A 187 4.29 4.80 -15.36
C LEU A 187 4.54 6.23 -15.82
N LEU A 188 5.79 6.69 -15.83
CA LEU A 188 6.16 8.01 -16.37
C LEU A 188 6.07 8.02 -17.89
N TYR A 189 6.62 7.00 -18.54
CA TYR A 189 6.57 6.89 -19.99
C TYR A 189 5.13 6.80 -20.53
N ALA A 190 4.25 6.09 -19.82
CA ALA A 190 2.82 6.03 -20.16
C ALA A 190 2.10 7.39 -20.06
N GLN A 191 2.65 8.33 -19.31
CA GLN A 191 2.17 9.71 -19.18
C GLN A 191 2.85 10.68 -20.16
N GLY A 192 3.75 10.19 -21.03
CA GLY A 192 4.44 11.01 -22.02
C GLY A 192 5.76 11.64 -21.54
N TYR A 193 6.26 11.29 -20.34
CA TYR A 193 7.58 11.72 -19.91
C TYR A 193 8.68 11.02 -20.71
N SER A 194 9.72 11.73 -21.07
CA SER A 194 10.94 11.19 -21.66
C SER A 194 12.03 10.98 -20.61
N ASP A 195 13.14 10.32 -20.97
CA ASP A 195 14.29 10.13 -20.06
C ASP A 195 14.84 11.46 -19.53
N ASN A 196 14.74 12.54 -20.31
CA ASN A 196 15.20 13.88 -19.90
C ASN A 196 14.30 14.54 -18.87
N ASP A 197 13.06 14.11 -18.74
CA ASP A 197 12.08 14.64 -17.81
C ASP A 197 12.14 13.92 -16.46
N ILE A 198 12.79 12.74 -16.41
CA ILE A 198 12.86 11.90 -15.21
C ILE A 198 13.92 12.40 -14.25
N VAL A 199 13.49 12.75 -13.05
CA VAL A 199 14.40 13.27 -12.00
C VAL A 199 14.96 12.11 -11.18
N LYS A 200 16.27 11.92 -11.25
CA LYS A 200 17.03 10.86 -10.55
C LYS A 200 17.31 11.22 -9.08
#